data_eca3f1488dcf623c5deeaf1906169e45
#
_entry.id   eca3f1488dcf623c5deeaf1906169e45
#
_cell.length_a   1.000
_cell.length_b   1.000
_cell.length_c   1.000
_cell.angle_alpha   90.00
_cell.angle_beta   90.00
_cell.angle_gamma   90.00
#
_symmetry.space_group_name_H-M   'P 1'
#
loop_
_entity.id
_entity.type
_entity.pdbx_description
1 polymer ?
#
loop_
_entity_poly.entity_id
_entity_poly.type
_entity_poly.pdbx_seq_one_letter_code
_entity_poly.pdbx_strand_id
1 'polypeptide(L)'
;EPTAGLDPKGRDQMAMIMKKLVSNGTSIIVTSHDMDLMYDCCDYAYLIKKGKIMTQGTKYEVFQEEKLLLDAGLSVPWIVKLHQAIQTPLVENEEILFDQLKEGYLWQNR
;
A
#
# COMPACT_ATOMS: atom_id res chain seq x y z
N GLU A 1 -1.88 12.73 7.96
CA GLU A 1 -2.27 11.51 8.72
C GLU A 1 -3.80 11.36 8.81
N PRO A 2 -4.49 11.03 7.71
CA PRO A 2 -5.96 10.96 7.75
C PRO A 2 -6.49 9.81 8.61
N THR A 3 -5.64 8.84 8.95
CA THR A 3 -6.03 7.68 9.76
C THR A 3 -5.54 7.74 11.19
N ALA A 4 -4.85 8.80 11.59
CA ALA A 4 -4.34 8.96 12.94
C ALA A 4 -5.51 8.95 13.94
N GLY A 5 -5.42 8.07 14.94
CA GLY A 5 -6.45 7.93 15.96
C GLY A 5 -7.72 7.21 15.54
N LEU A 6 -7.80 6.70 14.30
CA LEU A 6 -8.96 5.95 13.85
C LEU A 6 -8.81 4.46 14.17
N ASP A 7 -9.94 3.82 14.51
CA ASP A 7 -10.01 2.38 14.63
C ASP A 7 -10.04 1.72 13.22
N PRO A 8 -9.96 0.37 13.12
CA PRO A 8 -9.96 -0.30 11.82
C PRO A 8 -11.16 0.03 10.95
N LYS A 9 -12.34 0.18 11.55
CA LYS A 9 -13.54 0.55 10.81
C LYS A 9 -13.44 1.97 10.24
N GLY A 10 -12.93 2.92 11.03
CA GLY A 10 -12.70 4.29 10.58
C GLY A 10 -11.68 4.37 9.47
N ARG A 11 -10.63 3.55 9.53
CA ARG A 11 -9.63 3.44 8.46
C ARG A 11 -10.23 2.94 7.16
N ASP A 12 -11.06 1.91 7.23
CA ASP A 12 -11.74 1.36 6.05
C ASP A 12 -12.68 2.38 5.42
N GLN A 13 -13.43 3.11 6.24
CA GLN A 13 -14.30 4.19 5.77
C GLN A 13 -13.51 5.30 5.07
N MET A 14 -12.38 5.70 5.63
CA MET A 14 -11.52 6.71 5.03
C MET A 14 -10.99 6.24 3.67
N ALA A 15 -10.54 5.00 3.59
CA ALA A 15 -10.06 4.41 2.34
C ALA A 15 -11.17 4.41 1.27
N MET A 16 -12.38 4.05 1.64
CA MET A 16 -13.53 4.07 0.73
C MET A 16 -13.85 5.47 0.22
N ILE A 17 -13.80 6.47 1.11
CA ILE A 17 -14.04 7.87 0.74
C ILE A 17 -12.99 8.33 -0.27
N MET A 18 -11.72 8.05 -0.02
CA MET A 18 -10.63 8.42 -0.92
C MET A 18 -10.80 7.77 -2.30
N LYS A 19 -11.11 6.48 -2.35
CA LYS A 19 -11.34 5.76 -3.61
C LYS A 19 -12.50 6.37 -4.40
N LYS A 20 -13.59 6.71 -3.71
CA LYS A 20 -14.75 7.34 -4.34
C LYS A 20 -14.42 8.70 -4.93
N LEU A 21 -13.69 9.53 -4.19
CA LEU A 21 -13.27 10.84 -4.68
C LEU A 21 -12.38 10.73 -5.92
N VAL A 22 -11.43 9.81 -5.91
CA VAL A 22 -10.55 9.57 -7.06
C VAL A 22 -11.36 9.10 -8.28
N SER A 23 -12.31 8.19 -8.08
CA SER A 23 -13.15 7.70 -9.18
C SER A 23 -14.01 8.81 -9.80
N ASN A 24 -14.29 9.87 -9.04
CA ASN A 24 -15.03 11.04 -9.51
C ASN A 24 -14.12 12.15 -10.09
N GLY A 25 -12.83 11.86 -10.29
CA GLY A 25 -11.90 12.79 -10.93
C GLY A 25 -11.10 13.67 -9.96
N THR A 26 -11.23 13.46 -8.65
CA THR A 26 -10.46 14.20 -7.65
C THR A 26 -9.06 13.57 -7.50
N SER A 27 -8.02 14.40 -7.52
CA SER A 27 -6.66 13.98 -7.16
C SER A 27 -6.45 14.18 -5.67
N ILE A 28 -5.84 13.19 -5.02
CA ILE A 28 -5.61 13.20 -3.57
C ILE A 28 -4.12 13.01 -3.28
N ILE A 29 -3.59 13.85 -2.39
CA ILE A 29 -2.26 13.69 -1.83
C ILE A 29 -2.42 13.41 -0.34
N VAL A 30 -1.81 12.31 0.11
CA VAL A 30 -1.92 11.85 1.50
C VAL A 30 -0.53 11.62 2.07
N THR A 31 -0.33 11.98 3.33
CA THR A 31 0.87 11.61 4.08
C THR A 31 0.48 10.66 5.20
N SER A 32 1.25 9.59 5.39
CA SER A 32 0.95 8.61 6.43
C SER A 32 2.17 7.75 6.75
N HIS A 33 2.21 7.20 7.97
CA HIS A 33 3.14 6.14 8.38
C HIS A 33 2.53 4.75 8.23
N ASP A 34 1.26 4.68 7.86
CA ASP A 34 0.53 3.42 7.71
C ASP A 34 0.81 2.82 6.34
N MET A 35 1.83 1.99 6.26
CA MET A 35 2.31 1.44 4.99
C MET A 35 1.31 0.48 4.36
N ASP A 36 0.56 -0.28 5.16
CA ASP A 36 -0.44 -1.18 4.63
C ASP A 36 -1.57 -0.42 3.96
N LEU A 37 -2.07 0.64 4.59
CA LEU A 37 -3.09 1.49 4.01
C LEU A 37 -2.57 2.23 2.78
N MET A 38 -1.36 2.74 2.84
CA MET A 38 -0.77 3.48 1.71
C MET A 38 -0.61 2.58 0.49
N TYR A 39 -0.11 1.36 0.67
CA TYR A 39 -0.03 0.42 -0.44
C TYR A 39 -1.41 0.14 -1.05
N ASP A 40 -2.41 -0.03 -0.20
CA ASP A 40 -3.76 -0.37 -0.64
C ASP A 40 -4.43 0.75 -1.44
N CYS A 41 -4.13 2.00 -1.13
CA CYS A 41 -4.88 3.16 -1.64
C CYS A 41 -4.12 4.02 -2.65
N CYS A 42 -2.80 4.04 -2.66
CA CYS A 42 -2.05 4.94 -3.53
C CYS A 42 -1.68 4.31 -4.87
N ASP A 43 -1.39 5.15 -5.84
CA ASP A 43 -0.87 4.75 -7.16
C ASP A 43 0.62 5.07 -7.26
N TYR A 44 1.01 6.21 -6.71
CA TYR A 44 2.36 6.74 -6.78
C TYR A 44 2.79 7.21 -5.40
N ALA A 45 4.04 6.99 -5.04
CA ALA A 45 4.54 7.32 -3.70
C ALA A 45 5.86 8.07 -3.74
N TYR A 46 6.00 8.96 -2.76
CA TYR A 46 7.25 9.63 -2.44
C TYR A 46 7.67 9.21 -1.03
N LEU A 47 8.86 8.65 -0.90
CA LEU A 47 9.44 8.33 0.40
C LEU A 47 10.29 9.50 0.86
N ILE A 48 9.89 10.11 1.98
CA ILE A 48 10.53 11.33 2.49
C ILE A 48 11.18 11.03 3.83
N LYS A 49 12.43 11.47 3.99
CA LYS A 49 13.17 11.38 5.24
C LYS A 49 13.93 12.67 5.45
N LYS A 50 13.77 13.28 6.63
CA LYS A 50 14.47 14.53 7.00
C LYS A 50 14.35 15.62 5.93
N GLY A 51 13.16 15.79 5.39
CA GLY A 51 12.86 16.82 4.40
C GLY A 51 13.36 16.53 2.98
N LYS A 52 13.87 15.32 2.73
CA LYS A 52 14.39 14.93 1.41
C LYS A 52 13.63 13.76 0.85
N ILE A 53 13.45 13.77 -0.48
CA ILE A 53 12.87 12.63 -1.20
C ILE A 53 13.96 11.57 -1.36
N MET A 54 13.75 10.43 -0.72
CA MET A 54 14.69 9.30 -0.77
C MET A 54 14.48 8.44 -2.02
N THR A 55 13.23 8.26 -2.42
CA THR A 55 12.84 7.57 -3.65
C THR A 55 11.41 7.96 -4.01
N GLN A 56 11.05 7.74 -5.25
CA GLN A 56 9.70 7.99 -5.75
C GLN A 56 9.42 7.04 -6.92
N GLY A 57 8.17 6.77 -7.15
CA GLY A 57 7.75 5.88 -8.24
C GLY A 57 6.36 5.33 -8.00
N THR A 58 6.02 4.32 -8.80
CA THR A 58 4.78 3.59 -8.58
C THR A 58 4.84 2.90 -7.22
N LYS A 59 3.67 2.58 -6.67
CA LYS A 59 3.64 1.85 -5.40
C LYS A 59 4.39 0.52 -5.48
N TYR A 60 4.34 -0.15 -6.62
CA TYR A 60 5.05 -1.42 -6.82
C TYR A 60 6.56 -1.27 -6.71
N GLU A 61 7.09 -0.14 -7.17
CA GLU A 61 8.52 0.16 -7.08
C GLU A 61 8.92 0.58 -5.67
N VAL A 62 8.22 1.55 -5.10
CA VAL A 62 8.60 2.18 -3.83
C VAL A 62 8.47 1.22 -2.65
N PHE A 63 7.37 0.48 -2.55
CA PHE A 63 7.12 -0.36 -1.38
C PHE A 63 7.93 -1.66 -1.36
N GLN A 64 8.70 -1.95 -2.40
CA GLN A 64 9.67 -3.04 -2.41
C GLN A 64 11.07 -2.60 -1.96
N GLU A 65 11.30 -1.31 -1.79
CA GLU A 65 12.58 -0.74 -1.33
C GLU A 65 12.71 -0.91 0.19
N GLU A 66 12.87 -2.15 0.64
CA GLU A 66 12.86 -2.51 2.06
C GLU A 66 13.87 -1.69 2.86
N LYS A 67 15.11 -1.60 2.37
CA LYS A 67 16.17 -0.88 3.08
C LYS A 67 15.83 0.59 3.27
N LEU A 68 15.32 1.25 2.23
CA LEU A 68 14.95 2.67 2.31
C LEU A 68 13.77 2.88 3.24
N LEU A 69 12.77 1.99 3.21
CA LEU A 69 11.64 2.05 4.13
C LEU A 69 12.10 1.92 5.57
N LEU A 70 12.91 0.92 5.88
CA LEU A 70 13.42 0.70 7.23
C LEU A 70 14.29 1.87 7.70
N ASP A 71 15.14 2.41 6.85
CA ASP A 71 15.97 3.58 7.17
C ASP A 71 15.12 4.81 7.48
N ALA A 72 13.94 4.90 6.90
CA ALA A 72 12.99 5.99 7.18
C ALA A 72 12.09 5.72 8.40
N GLY A 73 12.32 4.62 9.12
CA GLY A 73 11.52 4.24 10.27
C GLY A 73 10.16 3.65 9.92
N LEU A 74 10.02 3.15 8.70
CA LEU A 74 8.77 2.56 8.21
C LEU A 74 8.91 1.06 8.05
N SER A 75 7.81 0.37 7.79
CA SER A 75 7.81 -1.07 7.55
C SER A 75 7.40 -1.38 6.11
N VAL A 76 7.83 -2.54 5.63
CA VAL A 76 7.33 -3.05 4.35
C VAL A 76 5.88 -3.46 4.53
N PRO A 77 4.96 -3.10 3.61
CA PRO A 77 3.58 -3.56 3.70
C PRO A 77 3.49 -5.09 3.78
N TRP A 78 2.56 -5.60 4.59
CA TRP A 78 2.42 -7.05 4.79
C TRP A 78 2.20 -7.81 3.48
N ILE A 79 1.41 -7.21 2.58
CA ILE A 79 1.10 -7.83 1.29
C ILE A 79 2.35 -7.97 0.40
N VAL A 80 3.25 -7.00 0.47
CA VAL A 80 4.54 -7.07 -0.25
C VAL A 80 5.41 -8.17 0.33
N LYS A 81 5.48 -8.29 1.66
CA LYS A 81 6.21 -9.38 2.32
C LYS A 81 5.67 -10.75 1.94
N LEU A 82 4.34 -10.87 1.90
CA LEU A 82 3.69 -12.12 1.51
C LEU A 82 4.09 -12.53 0.09
N HIS A 83 3.98 -11.61 -0.87
CA HIS A 83 4.32 -11.91 -2.25
C HIS A 83 5.80 -12.24 -2.43
N GLN A 84 6.68 -11.58 -1.69
CA GLN A 84 8.10 -11.91 -1.70
C GLN A 84 8.35 -13.33 -1.17
N ALA A 85 7.64 -13.72 -0.10
CA ALA A 85 7.80 -15.03 0.52
C ALA A 85 7.31 -16.18 -0.38
N ILE A 86 6.22 -16.00 -1.08
CA ILE A 86 5.64 -17.01 -1.96
C ILE A 86 6.07 -16.86 -3.43
N GLN A 87 6.88 -15.86 -3.73
CA GLN A 87 7.45 -15.60 -5.06
C GLN A 87 6.38 -15.45 -6.14
N THR A 88 5.36 -14.66 -5.86
CA THR A 88 4.30 -14.32 -6.81
C THR A 88 4.38 -12.83 -7.19
N PRO A 89 3.86 -12.45 -8.37
CA PRO A 89 3.74 -11.03 -8.73
C PRO A 89 2.87 -10.27 -7.74
N LEU A 90 3.19 -9.01 -7.51
CA LEU A 90 2.39 -8.15 -6.63
C LEU A 90 1.00 -7.92 -7.22
N VAL A 91 -0.01 -7.95 -6.35
CA VAL A 91 -1.36 -7.54 -6.69
C VAL A 91 -1.58 -6.09 -6.27
N GLU A 92 -2.60 -5.48 -6.84
CA GLU A 92 -2.90 -4.06 -6.65
C GLU A 92 -3.28 -3.73 -5.21
N ASN A 93 -4.08 -4.59 -4.57
CA ASN A 93 -4.57 -4.35 -3.22
C ASN A 93 -4.97 -5.65 -2.52
N GLU A 94 -5.32 -5.53 -1.25
CA GLU A 94 -5.71 -6.65 -0.39
C GLU A 94 -6.97 -7.36 -0.90
N GLU A 95 -7.96 -6.61 -1.38
CA GLU A 95 -9.20 -7.19 -1.90
C GLU A 95 -8.94 -8.15 -3.05
N ILE A 96 -8.12 -7.75 -4.01
CA ILE A 96 -7.74 -8.59 -5.14
C ILE A 96 -6.98 -9.83 -4.66
N LEU A 97 -6.09 -9.69 -3.69
CA LEU A 97 -5.37 -10.82 -3.13
C LEU A 97 -6.32 -11.86 -2.54
N PHE A 98 -7.28 -11.44 -1.73
CA PHE A 98 -8.23 -12.37 -1.12
C PHE A 98 -9.14 -13.03 -2.15
N ASP A 99 -9.54 -12.31 -3.19
CA ASP A 99 -10.31 -12.91 -4.29
C ASP A 99 -9.52 -14.01 -5.00
N GLN A 100 -8.23 -13.76 -5.26
CA GLN A 100 -7.35 -14.77 -5.85
C GLN A 100 -7.17 -15.99 -4.95
N LEU A 101 -7.04 -15.78 -3.64
CA LEU A 101 -6.92 -16.88 -2.67
C LEU A 101 -8.19 -17.72 -2.63
N LYS A 102 -9.38 -17.10 -2.68
CA LYS A 102 -10.66 -17.82 -2.72
C LYS A 102 -10.80 -18.69 -3.96
N GLU A 103 -10.28 -18.23 -5.08
CA GLU A 103 -10.30 -18.97 -6.35
C GLU A 103 -9.20 -20.02 -6.44
N GLY A 104 -8.28 -20.06 -5.46
CA GLY A 104 -7.13 -20.95 -5.47
C GLY A 104 -6.06 -20.57 -6.48
N TYR A 105 -6.11 -19.37 -7.03
CA TYR A 105 -5.22 -18.94 -8.09
C TYR A 105 -3.74 -18.98 -7.69
N LEU A 106 -3.41 -18.47 -6.50
CA LEU A 106 -2.02 -18.43 -6.03
C LEU A 106 -1.44 -19.82 -5.81
N TRP A 107 -2.27 -20.78 -5.41
CA TRP A 107 -1.85 -22.17 -5.21
C TRP A 107 -1.54 -22.88 -6.51
N GLN A 108 -2.28 -22.56 -7.56
CA GLN A 108 -2.13 -23.16 -8.88
C GLN A 108 -0.90 -22.66 -9.62
N ASN A 109 -0.42 -21.46 -9.30
CA ASN A 109 0.68 -20.79 -10.01
C ASN A 109 2.01 -20.81 -9.27
N ARG A 110 2.13 -21.66 -8.28
CA ARG A 110 3.38 -21.83 -7.53
C ARG A 110 4.34 -22.77 -8.23
#